data_a052c8da195943500fd69747d6b41728
#
_entry.id   a052c8da195943500fd69747d6b41728
#
_cell.length_a   1.000
_cell.length_b   1.000
_cell.length_c   1.000
_cell.angle_alpha   90.00
_cell.angle_beta   90.00
_cell.angle_gamma   90.00
#
_symmetry.space_group_name_H-M   'P 1'
#
loop_
_entity.id
_entity.type
_entity.pdbx_description
1 polymer ?
#
loop_
_entity_poly.entity_id
_entity_poly.type
_entity_poly.pdbx_seq_one_letter_code
_entity_poly.pdbx_strand_id
1 'polypeptide(L)'
;RFMLPDKFMNDATKHLRTLVYEKDRKLLENQKRKIYAGKEKRYNVLCRLISGKNSPVWINCRGEVINDNEGKLHYIIGCMNETGTRQRADNISGLLGEKEMASYLYSQPKEKLSGYFIQIGIDDFGMINNVHGQIYGNYILKRVAECIAECLSSGQKIYHLVTDKYMLVDMLSKSHDEVVQLFKRIGEKIDEFIVD
;
A
#
# COMPACT_ATOMS: atom_id res chain seq x y z
N ARG A 1 -10.31 11.91 10.98
CA ARG A 1 -8.97 11.62 11.51
C ARG A 1 -8.18 12.88 11.82
N PHE A 2 -8.27 13.91 10.98
CA PHE A 2 -7.57 15.18 11.15
C PHE A 2 -8.49 16.34 11.62
N MET A 3 -9.72 16.04 12.02
CA MET A 3 -10.73 17.02 12.45
C MET A 3 -10.93 18.17 11.44
N LEU A 4 -10.89 17.84 10.15
CA LEU A 4 -11.20 18.77 9.09
C LEU A 4 -12.71 18.96 8.97
N PRO A 5 -13.21 20.18 8.65
CA PRO A 5 -14.63 20.42 8.44
C PRO A 5 -15.16 19.64 7.23
N ASP A 6 -16.40 19.18 7.31
CA ASP A 6 -17.01 18.26 6.33
C ASP A 6 -17.32 18.90 4.97
N LYS A 7 -17.39 20.23 4.87
CA LYS A 7 -17.84 20.91 3.65
C LYS A 7 -16.85 21.96 3.14
N PHE A 8 -16.81 23.11 3.77
CA PHE A 8 -15.99 24.23 3.34
C PHE A 8 -15.04 24.68 4.44
N MET A 9 -13.81 24.95 4.06
CA MET A 9 -12.78 25.45 4.95
C MET A 9 -12.31 26.82 4.46
N ASN A 10 -12.70 27.88 5.14
CA ASN A 10 -12.12 29.19 4.94
C ASN A 10 -10.65 29.15 5.39
N ASP A 11 -9.75 29.72 4.56
CA ASP A 11 -8.33 29.76 4.85
C ASP A 11 -7.69 28.37 5.11
N ALA A 12 -8.02 27.42 4.22
CA ALA A 12 -7.53 26.03 4.27
C ALA A 12 -6.01 25.94 4.45
N THR A 13 -5.27 26.86 3.83
CA THR A 13 -3.80 26.90 3.92
C THR A 13 -3.32 27.16 5.36
N LYS A 14 -3.96 28.08 6.07
CA LYS A 14 -3.61 28.39 7.45
C LYS A 14 -3.94 27.23 8.38
N HIS A 15 -5.10 26.62 8.18
CA HIS A 15 -5.52 25.47 8.99
C HIS A 15 -4.62 24.24 8.76
N LEU A 16 -4.34 23.92 7.50
CA LEU A 16 -3.42 22.81 7.19
C LEU A 16 -2.02 23.01 7.76
N ARG A 17 -1.53 24.27 7.79
CA ARG A 17 -0.23 24.60 8.40
C ARG A 17 -0.18 24.24 9.89
N THR A 18 -1.26 24.37 10.62
CA THR A 18 -1.31 24.03 12.06
C THR A 18 -1.23 22.52 12.29
N LEU A 19 -1.70 21.73 11.32
CA LEU A 19 -1.66 20.27 11.38
C LEU A 19 -0.29 19.70 11.01
N VAL A 20 0.58 20.48 10.36
CA VAL A 20 1.90 19.98 9.93
C VAL A 20 2.81 19.81 11.13
N TYR A 21 3.42 18.63 11.23
CA TYR A 21 4.42 18.33 12.24
C TYR A 21 5.57 19.36 12.17
N GLU A 22 5.98 19.87 13.30
CA GLU A 22 6.87 21.04 13.39
C GLU A 22 8.15 20.91 12.57
N LYS A 23 8.82 19.76 12.64
CA LYS A 23 10.07 19.50 11.91
C LYS A 23 9.90 19.52 10.37
N ASP A 24 8.67 19.30 9.88
CA ASP A 24 8.38 19.22 8.45
C ASP A 24 7.88 20.56 7.86
N ARG A 25 7.65 21.59 8.70
CA ARG A 25 7.15 22.91 8.27
C ARG A 25 8.07 23.60 7.28
N LYS A 26 9.38 23.55 7.52
CA LYS A 26 10.37 24.16 6.61
C LYS A 26 10.37 23.53 5.21
N LEU A 27 10.15 22.21 5.13
CA LEU A 27 10.06 21.50 3.86
C LEU A 27 8.89 22.01 3.03
N LEU A 28 7.71 22.14 3.64
CA LEU A 28 6.51 22.65 2.98
C LEU A 28 6.61 24.13 2.60
N GLU A 29 7.21 24.96 3.44
CA GLU A 29 7.43 26.37 3.13
C GLU A 29 8.39 26.56 1.97
N ASN A 30 9.43 25.74 1.86
CA ASN A 30 10.34 25.76 0.73
C ASN A 30 9.62 25.35 -0.56
N GLN A 31 8.80 24.33 -0.52
CA GLN A 31 8.02 23.89 -1.68
C GLN A 31 7.01 24.97 -2.13
N LYS A 32 6.30 25.57 -1.18
CA LYS A 32 5.43 26.70 -1.46
C LYS A 32 6.17 27.85 -2.16
N ARG A 33 7.33 28.26 -1.64
CA ARG A 33 8.13 29.32 -2.26
C ARG A 33 8.47 29.04 -3.72
N LYS A 34 8.81 27.81 -4.07
CA LYS A 34 9.12 27.43 -5.45
C LYS A 34 7.89 27.53 -6.36
N ILE A 35 6.72 27.12 -5.86
CA ILE A 35 5.44 27.20 -6.58
C ILE A 35 5.05 28.67 -6.81
N TYR A 36 5.02 29.49 -5.75
CA TYR A 36 4.66 30.90 -5.87
C TYR A 36 5.65 31.71 -6.71
N ALA A 37 6.91 31.28 -6.79
CA ALA A 37 7.92 31.85 -7.66
C ALA A 37 7.82 31.36 -9.12
N GLY A 38 6.85 30.51 -9.47
CA GLY A 38 6.66 29.94 -10.79
C GLY A 38 7.76 28.95 -11.22
N LYS A 39 8.62 28.52 -10.29
CA LYS A 39 9.73 27.59 -10.57
C LYS A 39 9.28 26.14 -10.72
N GLU A 40 8.18 25.77 -10.12
CA GLU A 40 7.61 24.42 -10.18
C GLU A 40 6.10 24.50 -10.41
N LYS A 41 5.61 23.69 -11.37
CA LYS A 41 4.18 23.56 -11.66
C LYS A 41 3.53 22.36 -10.95
N ARG A 42 4.34 21.42 -10.48
CA ARG A 42 3.91 20.22 -9.76
C ARG A 42 4.65 20.12 -8.45
N TYR A 43 3.96 19.57 -7.46
CA TYR A 43 4.60 19.26 -6.19
C TYR A 43 4.28 17.82 -5.77
N ASN A 44 5.24 17.20 -5.08
CA ASN A 44 5.12 15.90 -4.46
C ASN A 44 5.94 15.94 -3.17
N VAL A 45 5.27 16.06 -2.05
CA VAL A 45 5.91 16.25 -0.74
C VAL A 45 5.41 15.20 0.24
N LEU A 46 6.35 14.49 0.82
CA LEU A 46 6.10 13.58 1.93
C LEU A 46 6.33 14.34 3.25
N CYS A 47 5.29 14.48 4.06
CA CYS A 47 5.35 15.17 5.34
C CYS A 47 4.44 14.49 6.37
N ARG A 48 4.59 14.86 7.63
CA ARG A 48 3.74 14.38 8.72
C ARG A 48 2.68 15.41 9.08
N LEU A 49 1.45 14.96 9.22
CA LEU A 49 0.38 15.74 9.82
C LEU A 49 0.03 15.17 11.19
N ILE A 50 -0.32 16.04 12.12
CA ILE A 50 -0.78 15.65 13.45
C ILE A 50 -2.26 15.26 13.37
N SER A 51 -2.56 14.03 13.75
CA SER A 51 -3.92 13.52 13.82
C SER A 51 -4.68 14.08 15.02
N GLY A 52 -6.02 13.94 15.01
CA GLY A 52 -6.85 14.31 16.16
C GLY A 52 -6.53 13.54 17.46
N LYS A 53 -5.74 12.46 17.37
CA LYS A 53 -5.18 11.74 18.53
C LYS A 53 -3.77 12.23 18.94
N ASN A 54 -3.37 13.38 18.44
CA ASN A 54 -2.05 13.99 18.68
C ASN A 54 -0.84 13.12 18.27
N SER A 55 -1.03 12.25 17.29
CA SER A 55 0.03 11.39 16.74
C SER A 55 0.41 11.80 15.32
N PRO A 56 1.70 11.80 14.95
CA PRO A 56 2.13 12.13 13.60
C PRO A 56 1.75 10.99 12.62
N VAL A 57 1.21 11.38 11.47
CA VAL A 57 0.81 10.50 10.39
C VAL A 57 1.50 10.95 9.11
N TRP A 58 2.18 10.04 8.43
CA TRP A 58 2.82 10.34 7.17
C TRP A 58 1.80 10.52 6.05
N ILE A 59 1.88 11.66 5.38
CA ILE A 59 1.00 12.05 4.28
C ILE A 59 1.86 12.38 3.05
N ASN A 60 1.49 11.82 1.92
CA ASN A 60 2.01 12.26 0.63
C ASN A 60 1.06 13.29 0.02
N CYS A 61 1.53 14.52 -0.11
CA CYS A 61 0.83 15.63 -0.74
C CYS A 61 1.31 15.78 -2.18
N ARG A 62 0.41 15.59 -3.14
CA ARG A 62 0.70 15.77 -4.58
C ARG A 62 -0.27 16.77 -5.16
N GLY A 63 0.21 17.57 -6.11
CA GLY A 63 -0.67 18.50 -6.79
C GLY A 63 -0.01 19.20 -7.96
N GLU A 64 -0.85 19.97 -8.65
CA GLU A 64 -0.49 20.75 -9.83
C GLU A 64 -1.03 22.16 -9.71
N VAL A 65 -0.28 23.09 -10.24
CA VAL A 65 -0.62 24.52 -10.29
C VAL A 65 -1.37 24.81 -11.58
N ILE A 66 -2.51 25.44 -11.45
CA ILE A 66 -3.27 25.99 -12.57
C ILE A 66 -3.08 27.50 -12.58
N ASN A 67 -2.56 28.02 -13.67
CA ASN A 67 -2.38 29.43 -13.89
C ASN A 67 -3.61 30.02 -14.62
N ASP A 68 -3.82 31.31 -14.46
CA ASP A 68 -4.77 32.08 -15.27
C ASP A 68 -4.22 32.36 -16.68
N ASN A 69 -5.00 33.10 -17.47
CA ASN A 69 -4.62 33.47 -18.85
C ASN A 69 -3.40 34.38 -18.92
N GLU A 70 -3.02 35.05 -17.82
CA GLU A 70 -1.86 35.90 -17.70
C GLU A 70 -0.61 35.14 -17.19
N GLY A 71 -0.75 33.83 -16.97
CA GLY A 71 0.32 32.98 -16.45
C GLY A 71 0.54 33.07 -14.95
N LYS A 72 -0.35 33.76 -14.22
CA LYS A 72 -0.29 33.92 -12.77
C LYS A 72 -1.00 32.75 -12.08
N LEU A 73 -0.47 32.33 -10.92
CA LEU A 73 -1.06 31.25 -10.14
C LEU A 73 -2.51 31.59 -9.78
N HIS A 74 -3.43 30.74 -10.20
CA HIS A 74 -4.87 30.87 -9.94
C HIS A 74 -5.35 29.83 -8.94
N TYR A 75 -5.09 28.54 -9.19
CA TYR A 75 -5.46 27.44 -8.30
C TYR A 75 -4.30 26.47 -8.08
N ILE A 76 -4.36 25.78 -6.96
CA ILE A 76 -3.55 24.58 -6.68
C ILE A 76 -4.53 23.45 -6.46
N ILE A 77 -4.51 22.46 -7.37
CA ILE A 77 -5.31 21.25 -7.26
C ILE A 77 -4.43 20.10 -6.82
N GLY A 78 -4.88 19.34 -5.83
CA GLY A 78 -4.06 18.24 -5.35
C GLY A 78 -4.83 17.25 -4.50
N CYS A 79 -4.13 16.20 -4.13
CA CYS A 79 -4.61 15.18 -3.21
C CYS A 79 -3.59 14.93 -2.10
N MET A 80 -4.10 14.51 -0.95
CA MET A 80 -3.32 14.09 0.19
C MET A 80 -3.64 12.62 0.50
N ASN A 81 -2.65 11.76 0.39
CA ASN A 81 -2.79 10.35 0.69
C ASN A 81 -1.96 10.00 1.93
N GLU A 82 -2.57 9.31 2.88
CA GLU A 82 -1.83 8.77 4.01
C GLU A 82 -0.88 7.68 3.53
N THR A 83 0.42 7.87 3.82
CA THR A 83 1.44 6.85 3.58
C THR A 83 1.61 6.05 4.86
N GLY A 84 1.22 4.79 4.85
CA GLY A 84 1.48 3.90 5.98
C GLY A 84 0.27 3.22 6.61
N THR A 85 -0.97 3.57 6.23
CA THR A 85 -2.14 2.79 6.65
C THR A 85 -2.94 2.22 5.50
N ARG A 86 -2.86 2.81 4.29
CA ARG A 86 -3.50 2.26 3.08
C ARG A 86 -2.54 1.53 2.14
N GLN A 87 -1.22 1.73 2.28
CA GLN A 87 -0.22 0.96 1.53
C GLN A 87 0.34 -0.23 2.31
N ARG A 88 -0.27 -0.61 3.42
CA ARG A 88 0.08 -1.89 4.07
C ARG A 88 -0.44 -3.06 3.27
N ALA A 89 -1.60 -2.90 2.66
CA ALA A 89 -2.18 -3.90 1.78
C ALA A 89 -2.01 -3.49 0.32
N ASP A 90 -1.66 -4.43 -0.51
CA ASP A 90 -1.67 -4.28 -1.96
C ASP A 90 -3.09 -3.97 -2.45
N ASN A 91 -3.23 -2.98 -3.33
CA ASN A 91 -4.55 -2.51 -3.78
C ASN A 91 -5.30 -3.53 -4.66
N ILE A 92 -4.59 -4.51 -5.19
CA ILE A 92 -5.15 -5.54 -6.09
C ILE A 92 -5.52 -6.78 -5.28
N SER A 93 -4.55 -7.37 -4.60
CA SER A 93 -4.73 -8.60 -3.81
C SER A 93 -5.34 -8.36 -2.44
N GLY A 94 -5.27 -7.13 -1.90
CA GLY A 94 -5.67 -6.80 -0.54
C GLY A 94 -4.71 -7.32 0.55
N LEU A 95 -3.63 -7.99 0.16
CA LEU A 95 -2.66 -8.60 1.08
C LEU A 95 -1.63 -7.58 1.57
N LEU A 96 -1.09 -7.82 2.75
CA LEU A 96 0.05 -7.08 3.28
C LEU A 96 1.31 -7.37 2.47
N GLY A 97 2.24 -6.42 2.42
CA GLY A 97 3.47 -6.51 1.64
C GLY A 97 4.67 -7.04 2.42
N GLU A 98 5.84 -7.02 1.75
CA GLU A 98 7.12 -7.51 2.29
C GLU A 98 7.52 -6.81 3.60
N LYS A 99 7.28 -5.50 3.71
CA LYS A 99 7.61 -4.73 4.92
C LYS A 99 6.85 -5.20 6.15
N GLU A 100 5.58 -5.53 5.96
CA GLU A 100 4.72 -6.04 7.02
C GLU A 100 5.09 -7.48 7.38
N MET A 101 5.50 -8.29 6.39
CA MET A 101 6.06 -9.61 6.62
C MET A 101 7.33 -9.52 7.49
N ALA A 102 8.26 -8.67 7.11
CA ALA A 102 9.49 -8.45 7.88
C ALA A 102 9.18 -7.98 9.31
N SER A 103 8.29 -6.98 9.46
CA SER A 103 7.86 -6.51 10.79
C SER A 103 7.24 -7.62 11.64
N TYR A 104 6.42 -8.47 11.02
CA TYR A 104 5.83 -9.62 11.71
C TYR A 104 6.92 -10.59 12.19
N LEU A 105 7.86 -10.95 11.34
CA LEU A 105 8.95 -11.87 11.68
C LEU A 105 9.85 -11.32 12.79
N TYR A 106 10.25 -10.04 12.69
CA TYR A 106 11.05 -9.39 13.74
C TYR A 106 10.33 -9.26 15.08
N SER A 107 9.01 -9.26 15.08
CA SER A 107 8.21 -9.22 16.31
C SER A 107 8.09 -10.57 17.01
N GLN A 108 8.46 -11.67 16.33
CA GLN A 108 8.37 -13.02 16.92
C GLN A 108 9.55 -13.28 17.85
N PRO A 109 9.32 -13.94 19.01
CA PRO A 109 10.40 -14.45 19.83
C PRO A 109 11.32 -15.40 19.03
N LYS A 110 12.62 -15.31 19.23
CA LYS A 110 13.59 -16.13 18.47
C LYS A 110 13.31 -17.63 18.59
N GLU A 111 12.85 -18.07 19.75
CA GLU A 111 12.52 -19.46 20.06
C GLU A 111 11.28 -19.95 19.27
N LYS A 112 10.49 -19.04 18.73
CA LYS A 112 9.30 -19.34 17.92
C LYS A 112 9.54 -19.17 16.42
N LEU A 113 10.75 -18.85 15.99
CA LEU A 113 11.11 -18.75 14.56
C LEU A 113 11.39 -20.16 14.00
N SER A 114 10.37 -21.01 14.03
CA SER A 114 10.38 -22.35 13.44
C SER A 114 9.15 -22.48 12.55
N GLY A 115 9.34 -22.99 11.34
CA GLY A 115 8.25 -23.09 10.37
C GLY A 115 8.76 -23.05 8.94
N TYR A 116 7.88 -22.69 8.01
CA TYR A 116 8.18 -22.72 6.59
C TYR A 116 7.85 -21.39 5.92
N PHE A 117 8.64 -21.06 4.91
CA PHE A 117 8.37 -20.01 3.95
C PHE A 117 8.09 -20.67 2.61
N ILE A 118 6.92 -20.41 2.06
CA ILE A 118 6.51 -20.97 0.77
C ILE A 118 6.27 -19.81 -0.18
N GLN A 119 7.11 -19.71 -1.20
CA GLN A 119 6.92 -18.74 -2.26
C GLN A 119 6.03 -19.33 -3.35
N ILE A 120 5.01 -18.59 -3.73
CA ILE A 120 4.07 -18.94 -4.80
C ILE A 120 4.16 -17.85 -5.85
N GLY A 121 4.34 -18.20 -7.10
CA GLY A 121 4.36 -17.30 -8.25
C GLY A 121 3.36 -17.76 -9.31
N ILE A 122 2.92 -16.83 -10.16
CA ILE A 122 2.10 -17.15 -11.33
C ILE A 122 3.02 -17.21 -12.54
N ASP A 123 3.14 -18.40 -13.13
CA ASP A 123 3.97 -18.59 -14.31
C ASP A 123 3.43 -17.76 -15.48
N ASP A 124 4.34 -17.20 -16.25
CA ASP A 124 4.06 -16.40 -17.45
C ASP A 124 3.05 -15.26 -17.24
N PHE A 125 2.98 -14.70 -16.01
CA PHE A 125 2.05 -13.60 -15.69
C PHE A 125 2.19 -12.40 -16.63
N GLY A 126 3.41 -12.11 -17.12
CA GLY A 126 3.64 -11.09 -18.14
C GLY A 126 2.89 -11.38 -19.44
N MET A 127 2.82 -12.64 -19.85
CA MET A 127 2.08 -13.06 -21.05
C MET A 127 0.57 -12.91 -20.84
N ILE A 128 0.05 -13.24 -19.66
CA ILE A 128 -1.36 -13.01 -19.31
C ILE A 128 -1.72 -11.53 -19.48
N ASN A 129 -0.89 -10.61 -18.96
CA ASN A 129 -1.11 -9.18 -19.12
C ASN A 129 -1.03 -8.70 -20.56
N ASN A 130 -0.12 -9.28 -21.37
CA ASN A 130 0.04 -8.90 -22.76
C ASN A 130 -1.13 -9.36 -23.64
N VAL A 131 -1.68 -10.53 -23.37
CA VAL A 131 -2.79 -11.11 -24.16
C VAL A 131 -4.14 -10.57 -23.71
N HIS A 132 -4.40 -10.50 -22.41
CA HIS A 132 -5.71 -10.19 -21.84
C HIS A 132 -5.82 -8.79 -21.23
N GLY A 133 -4.72 -8.08 -21.15
CA GLY A 133 -4.64 -6.74 -20.54
C GLY A 133 -4.49 -6.76 -19.03
N GLN A 134 -4.04 -5.63 -18.52
CA GLN A 134 -3.70 -5.46 -17.10
C GLN A 134 -4.89 -5.60 -16.15
N ILE A 135 -6.11 -5.26 -16.60
CA ILE A 135 -7.32 -5.42 -15.78
C ILE A 135 -7.58 -6.90 -15.48
N TYR A 136 -7.43 -7.75 -16.50
CA TYR A 136 -7.58 -9.18 -16.33
C TYR A 136 -6.47 -9.78 -15.47
N GLY A 137 -5.21 -9.36 -15.67
CA GLY A 137 -4.11 -9.77 -14.79
C GLY A 137 -4.34 -9.38 -13.33
N ASN A 138 -4.84 -8.18 -13.07
CA ASN A 138 -5.20 -7.75 -11.72
C ASN A 138 -6.32 -8.62 -11.12
N TYR A 139 -7.29 -9.03 -11.92
CA TYR A 139 -8.33 -9.97 -11.49
C TYR A 139 -7.73 -11.33 -11.09
N ILE A 140 -6.82 -11.88 -11.90
CA ILE A 140 -6.11 -13.13 -11.61
C ILE A 140 -5.32 -13.01 -10.30
N LEU A 141 -4.54 -11.92 -10.13
CA LEU A 141 -3.79 -11.69 -8.88
C LEU A 141 -4.71 -11.72 -7.65
N LYS A 142 -5.85 -11.05 -7.74
CA LYS A 142 -6.82 -11.01 -6.64
C LYS A 142 -7.38 -12.40 -6.35
N ARG A 143 -7.79 -13.14 -7.39
CA ARG A 143 -8.39 -14.47 -7.23
C ARG A 143 -7.40 -15.49 -6.66
N VAL A 144 -6.15 -15.48 -7.14
CA VAL A 144 -5.10 -16.35 -6.59
C VAL A 144 -4.85 -16.05 -5.12
N ALA A 145 -4.79 -14.76 -4.75
CA ALA A 145 -4.66 -14.36 -3.35
C ALA A 145 -5.81 -14.87 -2.47
N GLU A 146 -7.04 -14.79 -2.96
CA GLU A 146 -8.25 -15.30 -2.28
C GLU A 146 -8.19 -16.82 -2.13
N CYS A 147 -7.88 -17.55 -3.19
CA CYS A 147 -7.74 -19.03 -3.16
C CYS A 147 -6.71 -19.48 -2.12
N ILE A 148 -5.54 -18.83 -2.09
CA ILE A 148 -4.51 -19.13 -1.10
C ILE A 148 -5.04 -18.83 0.31
N ALA A 149 -5.63 -17.65 0.53
CA ALA A 149 -6.11 -17.23 1.84
C ALA A 149 -7.20 -18.17 2.42
N GLU A 150 -8.08 -18.70 1.57
CA GLU A 150 -9.12 -19.67 1.95
C GLU A 150 -8.53 -21.00 2.44
N CYS A 151 -7.33 -21.37 2.00
CA CYS A 151 -6.66 -22.60 2.43
C CYS A 151 -5.91 -22.47 3.76
N LEU A 152 -5.73 -21.23 4.26
CA LEU A 152 -4.89 -20.97 5.44
C LEU A 152 -5.63 -21.25 6.76
N SER A 153 -4.89 -21.84 7.68
CA SER A 153 -5.30 -21.97 9.08
C SER A 153 -4.94 -20.71 9.89
N SER A 154 -5.60 -20.55 11.06
CA SER A 154 -5.28 -19.46 11.99
C SER A 154 -3.79 -19.52 12.39
N GLY A 155 -3.06 -18.44 12.16
CA GLY A 155 -1.61 -18.35 12.41
C GLY A 155 -0.72 -18.51 11.20
N GLN A 156 -1.19 -19.10 10.11
CA GLN A 156 -0.57 -19.00 8.79
C GLN A 156 -0.90 -17.63 8.18
N LYS A 157 0.05 -17.04 7.46
CA LYS A 157 -0.09 -15.70 6.87
C LYS A 157 0.40 -15.70 5.44
N ILE A 158 -0.27 -14.91 4.60
CA ILE A 158 0.14 -14.66 3.23
C ILE A 158 0.46 -13.19 3.04
N TYR A 159 1.48 -12.93 2.25
CA TYR A 159 1.93 -11.58 1.87
C TYR A 159 2.11 -11.51 0.35
N HIS A 160 1.79 -10.36 -0.22
CA HIS A 160 2.10 -10.06 -1.62
C HIS A 160 3.47 -9.41 -1.67
N LEU A 161 4.42 -10.01 -2.40
CA LEU A 161 5.77 -9.48 -2.49
C LEU A 161 5.89 -8.46 -3.62
N VAL A 162 6.13 -8.92 -4.82
CA VAL A 162 6.31 -8.09 -6.00
C VAL A 162 5.61 -8.74 -7.18
N THR A 163 4.90 -7.96 -7.97
CA THR A 163 4.26 -8.35 -9.24
C THR A 163 3.25 -9.49 -9.10
N ASP A 164 3.72 -10.72 -9.19
CA ASP A 164 2.94 -11.97 -9.24
C ASP A 164 3.34 -12.96 -8.13
N LYS A 165 4.15 -12.51 -7.17
CA LYS A 165 4.74 -13.39 -6.15
C LYS A 165 4.09 -13.19 -4.79
N TYR A 166 3.75 -14.28 -4.16
CA TYR A 166 3.22 -14.34 -2.81
C TYR A 166 4.19 -15.09 -1.89
N MET A 167 4.24 -14.70 -0.64
CA MET A 167 4.97 -15.42 0.40
C MET A 167 3.99 -15.87 1.48
N LEU A 168 3.86 -17.19 1.60
CA LEU A 168 3.16 -17.79 2.71
C LEU A 168 4.17 -18.05 3.84
N VAL A 169 3.83 -17.56 5.03
CA VAL A 169 4.58 -17.77 6.27
C VAL A 169 3.79 -18.74 7.14
N ASP A 170 4.29 -19.94 7.27
CA ASP A 170 3.72 -21.01 8.07
C ASP A 170 4.60 -21.29 9.29
N MET A 171 4.16 -20.82 10.46
CA MET A 171 4.83 -21.02 11.74
C MET A 171 4.19 -22.17 12.56
N LEU A 172 3.24 -22.90 11.97
CA LEU A 172 2.47 -23.93 12.63
C LEU A 172 2.90 -25.35 12.24
N SER A 173 3.18 -25.55 10.95
CA SER A 173 3.54 -26.87 10.43
C SER A 173 4.88 -27.32 11.00
N LYS A 174 4.90 -28.56 11.49
CA LYS A 174 6.06 -29.16 12.14
C LYS A 174 6.78 -30.16 11.26
N SER A 175 6.15 -30.57 10.16
CA SER A 175 6.69 -31.56 9.23
C SER A 175 6.58 -31.09 7.79
N HIS A 176 7.43 -31.64 6.93
CA HIS A 176 7.39 -31.41 5.50
C HIS A 176 6.05 -31.88 4.90
N ASP A 177 5.51 -32.99 5.38
CA ASP A 177 4.27 -33.56 4.86
C ASP A 177 3.07 -32.62 5.08
N GLU A 178 3.00 -31.93 6.22
CA GLU A 178 1.95 -30.91 6.49
C GLU A 178 2.03 -29.78 5.48
N VAL A 179 3.23 -29.35 5.12
CA VAL A 179 3.46 -28.30 4.11
C VAL A 179 3.05 -28.78 2.71
N VAL A 180 3.40 -30.01 2.35
CA VAL A 180 3.00 -30.62 1.08
C VAL A 180 1.49 -30.74 0.97
N GLN A 181 0.80 -31.11 2.05
CA GLN A 181 -0.67 -31.18 2.09
C GLN A 181 -1.30 -29.78 1.92
N LEU A 182 -0.74 -28.77 2.57
CA LEU A 182 -1.19 -27.39 2.38
C LEU A 182 -1.03 -26.95 0.92
N PHE A 183 0.14 -27.23 0.32
CA PHE A 183 0.42 -26.86 -1.06
C PHE A 183 -0.53 -27.55 -2.05
N LYS A 184 -0.84 -28.85 -1.83
CA LYS A 184 -1.83 -29.58 -2.65
C LYS A 184 -3.21 -28.91 -2.58
N ARG A 185 -3.70 -28.58 -1.38
CA ARG A 185 -5.00 -27.91 -1.22
C ARG A 185 -5.03 -26.56 -1.94
N ILE A 186 -3.93 -25.79 -1.91
CA ILE A 186 -3.84 -24.53 -2.63
C ILE A 186 -3.93 -24.78 -4.14
N GLY A 187 -3.21 -25.78 -4.66
CA GLY A 187 -3.26 -26.16 -6.07
C GLY A 187 -4.67 -26.56 -6.51
N GLU A 188 -5.30 -27.46 -5.80
CA GLU A 188 -6.68 -27.90 -6.07
C GLU A 188 -7.64 -26.71 -6.10
N LYS A 189 -7.49 -25.76 -5.16
CA LYS A 189 -8.35 -24.58 -5.10
C LYS A 189 -8.13 -23.61 -6.26
N ILE A 190 -6.89 -23.50 -6.74
CA ILE A 190 -6.57 -22.68 -7.91
C ILE A 190 -7.09 -23.36 -9.18
N ASP A 191 -6.97 -24.68 -9.31
CA ASP A 191 -7.48 -25.44 -10.44
C ASP A 191 -8.99 -25.33 -10.56
N GLU A 192 -9.74 -25.38 -9.44
CA GLU A 192 -11.19 -25.14 -9.43
C GLU A 192 -11.55 -23.76 -10.02
N PHE A 193 -10.74 -22.72 -9.74
CA PHE A 193 -10.96 -21.37 -10.26
C PHE A 193 -10.69 -21.23 -11.77
N ILE A 194 -9.74 -22.01 -12.32
CA ILE A 194 -9.35 -21.92 -13.74
C ILE A 194 -10.39 -22.57 -14.66
N VAL A 195 -11.23 -23.46 -14.15
CA VAL A 195 -12.22 -24.22 -14.92
C VAL A 195 -13.56 -23.48 -15.06
N ASP A 196 -13.83 -22.45 -14.25
CA ASP A 196 -15.01 -21.58 -14.33
C ASP A 196 -14.72 -20.31 -15.20
#